data_14b4d3ae3c2a75e1e1dfc800d348ada3
#
_entry.id   14b4d3ae3c2a75e1e1dfc800d348ada3
#
_cell.length_a   1.000
_cell.length_b   1.000
_cell.length_c   1.000
_cell.angle_alpha   90.00
_cell.angle_beta   90.00
_cell.angle_gamma   90.00
#
_symmetry.space_group_name_H-M   'P 1'
#
loop_
_entity.id
_entity.type
_entity.pdbx_description
1 polymer ?
#
loop_
_entity_poly.entity_id
_entity_poly.type
_entity_poly.pdbx_seq_one_letter_code
_entity_poly.pdbx_strand_id
1 'polypeptide(L)'
;MSSNVVLIDDPAPQVRRITLNRPEKRNALNHALRGGIVRALQEADADPDVRVMIVRGAGPCFSSGYDLGGGNDGQEFPWYTAGGDGHWPRHVTQGWMSIWELAKPVIAQVHGFCLAGGSELATCCDLVYMADDAQMGYPAVRFGVPDNHFHPWFLGMRKAMEMMLTGDSISGVEAAERGWANASVPADQLEAKVLEVAKRIVGVPADLVQINKRVVHRQMEIMGLHTGIRAGSELCALGTHQKSLHEFMARIRERGLTGALQERDAPFADYRTNTKKADD
;
A
#
# COMPACT_ATOMS: atom_id res chain seq x y z
N MET A 1 -20.52 9.99 -15.43
CA MET A 1 -20.82 9.19 -14.22
C MET A 1 -19.50 9.01 -13.49
N SER A 2 -19.37 9.58 -12.30
CA SER A 2 -18.18 9.37 -11.46
C SER A 2 -18.12 7.88 -11.13
N SER A 3 -17.15 7.16 -11.69
CA SER A 3 -16.88 5.77 -11.30
C SER A 3 -16.57 5.77 -9.81
N ASN A 4 -17.31 4.98 -9.02
CA ASN A 4 -17.04 4.85 -7.59
C ASN A 4 -15.71 4.12 -7.42
N VAL A 5 -14.63 4.88 -7.23
CA VAL A 5 -13.26 4.34 -7.15
C VAL A 5 -13.00 3.55 -5.87
N VAL A 6 -13.91 3.64 -4.90
CA VAL A 6 -13.92 2.85 -3.66
C VAL A 6 -15.30 2.22 -3.51
N LEU A 7 -15.36 0.90 -3.28
CA LEU A 7 -16.58 0.21 -2.91
C LEU A 7 -16.56 -0.10 -1.42
N ILE A 8 -17.74 -0.01 -0.78
CA ILE A 8 -17.91 -0.25 0.65
C ILE A 8 -19.01 -1.28 0.82
N ASP A 9 -18.74 -2.32 1.61
CA ASP A 9 -19.71 -3.31 2.04
C ASP A 9 -19.36 -3.87 3.42
N ASP A 10 -20.30 -4.59 4.03
CA ASP A 10 -20.15 -5.21 5.33
C ASP A 10 -20.23 -6.74 5.20
N PRO A 11 -19.08 -7.44 5.00
CA PRO A 11 -19.06 -8.88 4.73
C PRO A 11 -19.40 -9.74 5.97
N ALA A 12 -19.42 -9.12 7.15
CA ALA A 12 -19.83 -9.74 8.40
C ALA A 12 -20.32 -8.63 9.37
N PRO A 13 -21.12 -8.98 10.41
CA PRO A 13 -21.50 -8.01 11.42
C PRO A 13 -20.31 -7.27 12.02
N GLN A 14 -20.40 -5.95 12.08
CA GLN A 14 -19.39 -5.05 12.63
C GLN A 14 -18.03 -5.03 11.87
N VAL A 15 -17.97 -5.59 10.66
CA VAL A 15 -16.79 -5.63 9.80
C VAL A 15 -17.08 -4.83 8.53
N ARG A 16 -16.46 -3.68 8.37
CA ARG A 16 -16.51 -2.83 7.17
C ARG A 16 -15.41 -3.20 6.20
N ARG A 17 -15.75 -3.41 4.93
CA ARG A 17 -14.78 -3.67 3.88
C ARG A 17 -14.73 -2.52 2.89
N ILE A 18 -13.51 -2.07 2.62
CA ILE A 18 -13.18 -0.96 1.73
C ILE A 18 -12.38 -1.55 0.57
N THR A 19 -12.97 -1.56 -0.62
CA THR A 19 -12.37 -2.17 -1.81
C THR A 19 -11.90 -1.09 -2.77
N LEU A 20 -10.59 -1.09 -3.10
CA LEU A 20 -10.01 -0.27 -4.16
C LEU A 20 -10.61 -0.71 -5.49
N ASN A 21 -11.24 0.19 -6.25
CA ASN A 21 -12.05 -0.16 -7.42
C ASN A 21 -11.62 0.59 -8.68
N ARG A 22 -10.38 0.31 -9.11
CA ARG A 22 -9.83 0.67 -10.43
C ARG A 22 -9.13 -0.55 -11.05
N PRO A 23 -9.81 -1.71 -11.18
CA PRO A 23 -9.17 -2.97 -11.60
C PRO A 23 -8.54 -2.87 -12.99
N GLU A 24 -9.12 -2.10 -13.91
CA GLU A 24 -8.59 -1.83 -15.26
C GLU A 24 -7.24 -1.10 -15.26
N LYS A 25 -6.92 -0.42 -14.16
CA LYS A 25 -5.63 0.23 -13.88
C LYS A 25 -4.84 -0.50 -12.80
N ARG A 26 -5.18 -1.77 -12.49
CA ARG A 26 -4.56 -2.55 -11.39
C ARG A 26 -4.57 -1.79 -10.07
N ASN A 27 -5.65 -1.07 -9.79
CA ASN A 27 -5.84 -0.24 -8.60
C ASN A 27 -4.69 0.77 -8.36
N ALA A 28 -4.16 1.35 -9.45
CA ALA A 28 -3.16 2.42 -9.35
C ALA A 28 -3.74 3.61 -8.57
N LEU A 29 -2.96 4.09 -7.59
CA LEU A 29 -3.35 5.07 -6.58
C LEU A 29 -3.25 6.49 -7.13
N ASN A 30 -4.32 6.98 -7.76
CA ASN A 30 -4.48 8.40 -8.07
C ASN A 30 -5.05 9.17 -6.88
N HIS A 31 -5.20 10.49 -6.99
CA HIS A 31 -5.70 11.35 -5.91
C HIS A 31 -7.12 10.94 -5.46
N ALA A 32 -8.02 10.65 -6.40
CA ALA A 32 -9.39 10.25 -6.11
C ALA A 32 -9.44 8.95 -5.29
N LEU A 33 -8.68 7.92 -5.68
CA LEU A 33 -8.64 6.65 -4.97
C LEU A 33 -8.02 6.81 -3.58
N ARG A 34 -6.87 7.52 -3.46
CA ARG A 34 -6.22 7.77 -2.17
C ARG A 34 -7.13 8.52 -1.20
N GLY A 35 -7.72 9.64 -1.66
CA GLY A 35 -8.67 10.41 -0.86
C GLY A 35 -9.92 9.62 -0.49
N GLY A 36 -10.43 8.80 -1.41
CA GLY A 36 -11.55 7.90 -1.18
C GLY A 36 -11.27 6.87 -0.10
N ILE A 37 -10.08 6.23 -0.11
CA ILE A 37 -9.66 5.26 0.91
C ILE A 37 -9.59 5.93 2.30
N VAL A 38 -8.88 7.06 2.41
CA VAL A 38 -8.72 7.75 3.70
C VAL A 38 -10.07 8.17 4.25
N ARG A 39 -10.95 8.74 3.42
CA ARG A 39 -12.29 9.14 3.82
C ARG A 39 -13.13 7.95 4.28
N ALA A 40 -13.14 6.85 3.52
CA ALA A 40 -13.90 5.65 3.88
C ALA A 40 -13.42 5.04 5.21
N LEU A 41 -12.11 5.05 5.46
CA LEU A 41 -11.54 4.60 6.73
C LEU A 41 -11.96 5.51 7.88
N GLN A 42 -11.93 6.83 7.72
CA GLN A 42 -12.37 7.79 8.74
C GLN A 42 -13.86 7.69 9.03
N GLU A 43 -14.69 7.54 8.01
CA GLU A 43 -16.13 7.33 8.15
C GLU A 43 -16.44 6.02 8.89
N ALA A 44 -15.73 4.93 8.55
CA ALA A 44 -15.86 3.64 9.23
C ALA A 44 -15.35 3.68 10.69
N ASP A 45 -14.31 4.47 10.95
CA ASP A 45 -13.79 4.67 12.31
C ASP A 45 -14.80 5.41 13.20
N ALA A 46 -15.52 6.38 12.64
CA ALA A 46 -16.55 7.13 13.33
C ALA A 46 -17.89 6.38 13.50
N ASP A 47 -18.14 5.33 12.69
CA ASP A 47 -19.39 4.59 12.68
C ASP A 47 -19.48 3.63 13.90
N PRO A 48 -20.44 3.79 14.83
CA PRO A 48 -20.56 2.95 16.03
C PRO A 48 -20.83 1.48 15.72
N ASP A 49 -21.38 1.16 14.55
CA ASP A 49 -21.70 -0.19 14.13
C ASP A 49 -20.51 -0.94 13.51
N VAL A 50 -19.37 -0.27 13.35
CA VAL A 50 -18.11 -0.86 12.83
C VAL A 50 -17.12 -1.11 13.96
N ARG A 51 -16.46 -2.24 13.94
CA ARG A 51 -15.43 -2.64 14.92
C ARG A 51 -14.08 -2.92 14.26
N VAL A 52 -14.08 -3.36 13.02
CA VAL A 52 -12.89 -3.74 12.24
C VAL A 52 -13.07 -3.30 10.80
N MET A 53 -12.01 -2.83 10.18
CA MET A 53 -11.96 -2.45 8.77
C MET A 53 -11.06 -3.39 7.99
N ILE A 54 -11.46 -3.72 6.75
CA ILE A 54 -10.66 -4.50 5.79
C ILE A 54 -10.43 -3.64 4.56
N VAL A 55 -9.18 -3.53 4.12
CA VAL A 55 -8.80 -2.90 2.85
C VAL A 55 -8.36 -3.99 1.88
N ARG A 56 -8.95 -4.01 0.67
CA ARG A 56 -8.58 -4.94 -0.40
C ARG A 56 -8.62 -4.28 -1.77
N GLY A 57 -8.10 -4.95 -2.81
CA GLY A 57 -8.25 -4.55 -4.20
C GLY A 57 -9.38 -5.31 -4.91
N ALA A 58 -10.04 -4.68 -5.87
CA ALA A 58 -10.89 -5.34 -6.85
C ALA A 58 -10.04 -5.90 -8.00
N GLY A 59 -10.51 -6.98 -8.65
CA GLY A 59 -9.87 -7.56 -9.82
C GLY A 59 -8.56 -8.30 -9.50
N PRO A 60 -7.51 -8.17 -10.34
CA PRO A 60 -6.38 -9.10 -10.30
C PRO A 60 -5.34 -8.83 -9.21
N CYS A 61 -5.41 -7.72 -8.50
CA CYS A 61 -4.39 -7.39 -7.51
C CYS A 61 -4.85 -6.35 -6.47
N PHE A 62 -4.10 -6.25 -5.38
CA PHE A 62 -4.31 -5.22 -4.37
C PHE A 62 -4.08 -3.83 -4.94
N SER A 63 -2.85 -3.50 -5.36
CA SER A 63 -2.51 -2.25 -6.03
C SER A 63 -1.14 -2.32 -6.69
N SER A 64 -1.02 -1.72 -7.88
CA SER A 64 0.27 -1.56 -8.59
C SER A 64 1.08 -0.34 -8.15
N GLY A 65 0.64 0.41 -7.14
CA GLY A 65 1.30 1.60 -6.64
C GLY A 65 0.71 2.90 -7.17
N TYR A 66 1.48 4.00 -7.06
CA TYR A 66 1.01 5.31 -7.48
C TYR A 66 0.77 5.40 -8.99
N ASP A 67 -0.29 6.12 -9.38
CA ASP A 67 -0.65 6.32 -10.78
C ASP A 67 0.34 7.29 -11.46
N LEU A 68 1.23 6.74 -12.26
CA LEU A 68 2.23 7.48 -13.04
C LEU A 68 1.65 8.05 -14.37
N GLY A 69 0.41 7.73 -14.69
CA GLY A 69 -0.25 8.12 -15.93
C GLY A 69 -0.83 9.56 -15.94
N GLY A 70 -0.64 10.32 -14.86
CA GLY A 70 -0.96 11.74 -14.85
C GLY A 70 -2.43 12.10 -14.62
N GLY A 71 -3.18 11.30 -13.93
CA GLY A 71 -4.57 11.59 -13.57
C GLY A 71 -4.73 12.47 -12.32
N ASN A 72 -4.12 13.64 -12.28
CA ASN A 72 -4.52 14.71 -11.35
C ASN A 72 -5.74 15.41 -11.94
N ASP A 73 -6.88 14.78 -11.85
CA ASP A 73 -8.18 15.21 -12.37
C ASP A 73 -8.82 16.35 -11.56
N GLY A 74 -8.01 17.18 -10.94
CA GLY A 74 -8.46 18.36 -10.19
C GLY A 74 -9.29 18.04 -8.93
N GLN A 75 -9.37 16.79 -8.52
CA GLN A 75 -10.01 16.41 -7.27
C GLN A 75 -9.11 16.78 -6.09
N GLU A 76 -9.63 17.63 -5.23
CA GLU A 76 -8.98 18.00 -3.99
C GLU A 76 -8.76 16.76 -3.13
N PHE A 77 -7.52 16.50 -2.84
CA PHE A 77 -7.10 15.59 -1.81
C PHE A 77 -6.80 16.40 -0.54
N PRO A 78 -7.11 15.91 0.67
CA PRO A 78 -6.76 16.66 1.87
C PRO A 78 -5.25 16.81 1.95
N TRP A 79 -4.75 18.03 1.70
CA TRP A 79 -3.33 18.33 1.74
C TRP A 79 -2.92 18.66 3.17
N TYR A 80 -1.94 17.93 3.69
CA TYR A 80 -1.42 18.12 5.04
C TYR A 80 -0.31 19.16 5.12
N THR A 81 0.22 19.60 3.97
CA THR A 81 1.31 20.58 3.89
C THR A 81 1.21 21.40 2.60
N ALA A 82 1.77 22.60 2.62
CA ALA A 82 1.84 23.44 1.42
C ALA A 82 2.72 22.81 0.33
N GLY A 83 2.48 23.20 -0.93
CA GLY A 83 3.29 22.82 -2.08
C GLY A 83 4.75 23.25 -1.91
N GLY A 84 5.65 22.62 -2.65
CA GLY A 84 7.09 22.90 -2.65
C GLY A 84 7.90 21.61 -2.74
N ASP A 85 9.22 21.71 -2.67
CA ASP A 85 10.12 20.57 -2.70
C ASP A 85 9.79 19.59 -1.56
N GLY A 86 9.67 18.31 -1.90
CA GLY A 86 9.31 17.28 -0.96
C GLY A 86 7.83 17.27 -0.53
N HIS A 87 6.98 18.08 -1.18
CA HIS A 87 5.53 18.07 -0.89
C HIS A 87 4.93 16.69 -1.05
N TRP A 88 5.18 16.03 -2.18
CA TRP A 88 4.61 14.72 -2.49
C TRP A 88 4.95 13.64 -1.45
N PRO A 89 6.22 13.32 -1.14
CA PRO A 89 6.52 12.26 -0.17
C PRO A 89 6.01 12.59 1.23
N ARG A 90 6.06 13.84 1.67
CA ARG A 90 5.46 14.23 2.96
C ARG A 90 3.96 14.02 2.97
N HIS A 91 3.29 14.40 1.89
CA HIS A 91 1.84 14.27 1.77
C HIS A 91 1.40 12.80 1.78
N VAL A 92 2.05 11.92 0.99
CA VAL A 92 1.70 10.50 0.98
C VAL A 92 2.02 9.83 2.32
N THR A 93 3.14 10.17 2.94
CA THR A 93 3.52 9.67 4.27
C THR A 93 2.47 10.03 5.31
N GLN A 94 2.07 11.30 5.40
CA GLN A 94 1.04 11.75 6.36
C GLN A 94 -0.30 11.09 6.08
N GLY A 95 -0.68 10.95 4.80
CA GLY A 95 -1.92 10.29 4.40
C GLY A 95 -1.99 8.84 4.87
N TRP A 96 -0.95 8.05 4.66
CA TRP A 96 -0.94 6.66 5.09
C TRP A 96 -0.73 6.51 6.60
N MET A 97 0.12 7.32 7.21
CA MET A 97 0.32 7.29 8.67
C MET A 97 -0.93 7.71 9.45
N SER A 98 -1.90 8.42 8.83
CA SER A 98 -3.18 8.71 9.46
C SER A 98 -3.98 7.46 9.81
N ILE A 99 -3.71 6.31 9.19
CA ILE A 99 -4.31 5.00 9.52
C ILE A 99 -3.95 4.57 10.96
N TRP A 100 -2.76 4.93 11.43
CA TRP A 100 -2.33 4.62 12.80
C TRP A 100 -3.10 5.42 13.86
N GLU A 101 -3.65 6.58 13.48
CA GLU A 101 -4.45 7.41 14.40
C GLU A 101 -5.90 6.93 14.53
N LEU A 102 -6.36 6.03 13.65
CA LEU A 102 -7.70 5.45 13.76
C LEU A 102 -7.83 4.62 15.03
N ALA A 103 -9.00 4.70 15.66
CA ALA A 103 -9.29 3.96 16.89
C ALA A 103 -9.48 2.45 16.61
N LYS A 104 -10.02 2.10 15.43
CA LYS A 104 -10.37 0.74 15.06
C LYS A 104 -9.27 0.09 14.21
N PRO A 105 -9.08 -1.24 14.34
CA PRO A 105 -8.11 -1.99 13.55
C PRO A 105 -8.43 -2.00 12.06
N VAL A 106 -7.37 -1.92 11.24
CA VAL A 106 -7.41 -2.04 9.79
C VAL A 106 -6.62 -3.26 9.36
N ILE A 107 -7.21 -4.13 8.55
CA ILE A 107 -6.60 -5.35 8.00
C ILE A 107 -6.40 -5.14 6.50
N ALA A 108 -5.17 -5.31 6.00
CA ALA A 108 -4.89 -5.41 4.57
C ALA A 108 -5.09 -6.87 4.11
N GLN A 109 -5.96 -7.06 3.12
CA GLN A 109 -6.17 -8.32 2.41
C GLN A 109 -5.49 -8.25 1.05
N VAL A 110 -4.31 -8.83 0.93
CA VAL A 110 -3.39 -8.63 -0.21
C VAL A 110 -3.37 -9.83 -1.13
N HIS A 111 -3.72 -9.64 -2.39
CA HIS A 111 -3.62 -10.64 -3.46
C HIS A 111 -2.96 -10.03 -4.69
N GLY A 112 -2.36 -10.85 -5.53
CA GLY A 112 -1.66 -10.43 -6.74
C GLY A 112 -0.56 -9.41 -6.43
N PHE A 113 -0.51 -8.31 -7.15
CA PHE A 113 0.51 -7.27 -6.94
C PHE A 113 0.14 -6.30 -5.82
N CYS A 114 1.10 -6.04 -4.93
CA CYS A 114 1.08 -5.05 -3.88
C CYS A 114 2.39 -4.25 -3.94
N LEU A 115 2.48 -3.29 -4.88
CA LEU A 115 3.74 -2.66 -5.25
C LEU A 115 3.78 -1.17 -4.91
N ALA A 116 4.97 -0.67 -4.60
CA ALA A 116 5.25 0.75 -4.34
C ALA A 116 4.23 1.34 -3.34
N GLY A 117 3.50 2.40 -3.69
CA GLY A 117 2.46 2.97 -2.83
C GLY A 117 1.40 1.98 -2.35
N GLY A 118 1.16 0.87 -3.09
CA GLY A 118 0.31 -0.23 -2.64
C GLY A 118 0.90 -0.97 -1.44
N SER A 119 2.21 -1.26 -1.47
CA SER A 119 2.89 -1.86 -0.32
C SER A 119 2.96 -0.91 0.88
N GLU A 120 3.06 0.39 0.64
CA GLU A 120 2.99 1.40 1.69
C GLU A 120 1.63 1.43 2.38
N LEU A 121 0.54 1.45 1.59
CA LEU A 121 -0.82 1.36 2.13
C LEU A 121 -1.03 0.10 2.96
N ALA A 122 -0.65 -1.07 2.42
CA ALA A 122 -0.79 -2.34 3.13
C ALA A 122 0.02 -2.35 4.44
N THR A 123 1.25 -1.81 4.42
CA THR A 123 2.14 -1.76 5.60
C THR A 123 1.63 -0.80 6.67
N CYS A 124 0.91 0.26 6.30
CA CYS A 124 0.26 1.15 7.26
C CYS A 124 -0.98 0.56 7.92
N CYS A 125 -1.55 -0.53 7.39
CA CYS A 125 -2.60 -1.26 8.08
C CYS A 125 -2.04 -1.97 9.33
N ASP A 126 -2.90 -2.22 10.32
CA ASP A 126 -2.48 -2.87 11.57
C ASP A 126 -2.11 -4.33 11.39
N LEU A 127 -2.78 -5.00 10.45
CA LEU A 127 -2.56 -6.41 10.11
C LEU A 127 -2.49 -6.57 8.59
N VAL A 128 -1.63 -7.48 8.14
CA VAL A 128 -1.47 -7.80 6.71
C VAL A 128 -1.60 -9.30 6.52
N TYR A 129 -2.56 -9.71 5.69
CA TYR A 129 -2.74 -11.10 5.24
C TYR A 129 -2.58 -11.15 3.73
N MET A 130 -1.82 -12.14 3.25
CA MET A 130 -1.47 -12.23 1.83
C MET A 130 -1.88 -13.56 1.22
N ALA A 131 -2.17 -13.55 -0.08
CA ALA A 131 -2.14 -14.77 -0.85
C ALA A 131 -0.70 -15.27 -0.99
N ASP A 132 -0.48 -16.60 -1.01
CA ASP A 132 0.86 -17.21 -1.09
C ASP A 132 1.65 -16.72 -2.30
N ASP A 133 0.97 -16.56 -3.44
CA ASP A 133 1.51 -16.11 -4.72
C ASP A 133 1.52 -14.57 -4.91
N ALA A 134 0.99 -13.81 -3.94
CA ALA A 134 1.02 -12.36 -4.00
C ALA A 134 2.46 -11.85 -4.01
N GLN A 135 2.69 -10.72 -4.69
CA GLN A 135 4.00 -10.09 -4.81
C GLN A 135 3.99 -8.72 -4.13
N MET A 136 4.81 -8.57 -3.10
CA MET A 136 4.94 -7.32 -2.35
C MET A 136 6.33 -6.74 -2.49
N GLY A 137 6.44 -5.46 -2.89
CA GLY A 137 7.74 -4.84 -3.14
C GLY A 137 7.70 -3.42 -3.64
N TYR A 138 8.89 -2.90 -4.00
CA TYR A 138 9.05 -1.51 -4.42
C TYR A 138 9.88 -1.36 -5.71
N PRO A 139 9.38 -1.83 -6.87
CA PRO A 139 10.13 -1.75 -8.14
C PRO A 139 10.43 -0.32 -8.59
N ALA A 140 9.80 0.69 -7.98
CA ALA A 140 10.07 2.09 -8.27
C ALA A 140 11.50 2.53 -7.91
N VAL A 141 12.24 1.77 -7.08
CA VAL A 141 13.67 2.04 -6.81
C VAL A 141 14.53 1.99 -8.08
N ARG A 142 14.03 1.37 -9.15
CA ARG A 142 14.71 1.30 -10.45
C ARG A 142 14.67 2.63 -11.23
N PHE A 143 13.96 3.66 -10.73
CA PHE A 143 13.96 5.01 -11.30
C PHE A 143 13.87 6.14 -10.26
N GLY A 144 13.60 5.83 -8.99
CA GLY A 144 13.42 6.83 -7.95
C GLY A 144 13.69 6.29 -6.55
N VAL A 145 13.30 7.05 -5.56
CA VAL A 145 13.44 6.72 -4.13
C VAL A 145 12.04 6.47 -3.56
N PRO A 146 11.85 5.46 -2.69
CA PRO A 146 10.56 5.21 -2.03
C PRO A 146 10.05 6.42 -1.24
N ASP A 147 8.74 6.64 -1.28
CA ASP A 147 8.09 7.71 -0.50
C ASP A 147 8.09 7.37 1.00
N ASN A 148 7.81 6.12 1.34
CA ASN A 148 7.82 5.60 2.70
C ASN A 148 8.85 4.47 2.86
N HIS A 149 9.70 4.57 3.86
CA HIS A 149 10.80 3.65 4.11
C HIS A 149 10.47 2.64 5.22
N PHE A 150 9.45 1.80 5.01
CA PHE A 150 9.05 0.77 5.97
C PHE A 150 9.95 -0.47 5.99
N HIS A 151 10.62 -0.76 4.88
CA HIS A 151 11.33 -2.02 4.66
C HIS A 151 12.29 -2.43 5.79
N PRO A 152 13.16 -1.54 6.35
CA PRO A 152 14.07 -1.94 7.42
C PRO A 152 13.36 -2.37 8.71
N TRP A 153 12.16 -1.84 8.96
CA TRP A 153 11.41 -2.10 10.18
C TRP A 153 10.77 -3.47 10.20
N PHE A 154 10.33 -3.98 9.03
CA PHE A 154 9.61 -5.24 8.91
C PHE A 154 10.46 -6.37 8.34
N LEU A 155 11.53 -6.07 7.59
CA LEU A 155 12.35 -7.08 6.92
C LEU A 155 13.77 -7.22 7.50
N GLY A 156 14.15 -6.30 8.40
CA GLY A 156 15.52 -6.16 8.84
C GLY A 156 16.44 -5.63 7.74
N MET A 157 17.64 -5.19 8.13
CA MET A 157 18.55 -4.46 7.25
C MET A 157 18.91 -5.23 5.96
N ARG A 158 19.18 -6.53 6.04
CA ARG A 158 19.72 -7.29 4.89
C ARG A 158 18.70 -7.45 3.76
N LYS A 159 17.46 -7.86 4.08
CA LYS A 159 16.43 -8.02 3.06
C LYS A 159 15.93 -6.67 2.54
N ALA A 160 15.80 -5.68 3.43
CA ALA A 160 15.49 -4.32 3.01
C ALA A 160 16.53 -3.79 2.01
N MET A 161 17.82 -3.98 2.28
CA MET A 161 18.91 -3.56 1.39
C MET A 161 18.82 -4.26 0.03
N GLU A 162 18.62 -5.58 0.01
CA GLU A 162 18.44 -6.35 -1.23
C GLU A 162 17.30 -5.77 -2.06
N MET A 163 16.11 -5.61 -1.48
CA MET A 163 14.93 -5.08 -2.20
C MET A 163 15.13 -3.64 -2.67
N MET A 164 15.77 -2.80 -1.85
CA MET A 164 16.02 -1.39 -2.21
C MET A 164 17.10 -1.23 -3.28
N LEU A 165 17.98 -2.19 -3.47
CA LEU A 165 19.02 -2.15 -4.50
C LEU A 165 18.62 -2.84 -5.80
N THR A 166 17.70 -3.82 -5.74
CA THR A 166 17.26 -4.58 -6.93
C THR A 166 15.88 -4.17 -7.43
N GLY A 167 15.00 -3.76 -6.53
CA GLY A 167 13.58 -3.55 -6.82
C GLY A 167 12.77 -4.84 -6.90
N ASP A 168 13.33 -5.97 -6.46
CA ASP A 168 12.64 -7.24 -6.46
C ASP A 168 11.52 -7.28 -5.42
N SER A 169 10.46 -8.02 -5.72
CA SER A 169 9.38 -8.31 -4.78
C SER A 169 9.65 -9.61 -4.03
N ILE A 170 8.97 -9.77 -2.90
CA ILE A 170 8.88 -11.04 -2.19
C ILE A 170 7.48 -11.62 -2.30
N SER A 171 7.37 -12.94 -2.22
CA SER A 171 6.08 -13.64 -2.20
C SER A 171 5.32 -13.42 -0.89
N GLY A 172 4.01 -13.72 -0.87
CA GLY A 172 3.24 -13.74 0.36
C GLY A 172 3.82 -14.67 1.41
N VAL A 173 4.33 -15.83 0.98
CA VAL A 173 5.00 -16.80 1.87
C VAL A 173 6.23 -16.16 2.52
N GLU A 174 7.13 -15.59 1.72
CA GLU A 174 8.34 -14.94 2.25
C GLU A 174 8.00 -13.72 3.13
N ALA A 175 6.99 -12.94 2.77
CA ALA A 175 6.54 -11.81 3.58
C ALA A 175 6.04 -12.25 4.98
N ALA A 176 5.33 -13.38 5.06
CA ALA A 176 4.88 -13.95 6.32
C ALA A 176 6.06 -14.52 7.14
N GLU A 177 6.98 -15.25 6.51
CA GLU A 177 8.19 -15.78 7.18
C GLU A 177 9.06 -14.68 7.79
N ARG A 178 9.14 -13.51 7.14
CA ARG A 178 9.95 -12.37 7.60
C ARG A 178 9.20 -11.43 8.55
N GLY A 179 7.90 -11.59 8.74
CA GLY A 179 7.08 -10.73 9.62
C GLY A 179 6.61 -9.44 8.96
N TRP A 180 6.68 -9.32 7.63
CA TRP A 180 6.01 -8.20 6.91
C TRP A 180 4.53 -8.47 6.71
N ALA A 181 4.11 -9.72 6.67
CA ALA A 181 2.71 -10.12 6.78
C ALA A 181 2.50 -11.00 8.02
N ASN A 182 1.27 -10.98 8.55
CA ASN A 182 0.87 -11.81 9.70
C ASN A 182 0.80 -13.29 9.32
N ALA A 183 0.35 -13.58 8.11
CA ALA A 183 0.31 -14.90 7.52
C ALA A 183 0.08 -14.83 6.01
N SER A 184 0.43 -15.89 5.29
CA SER A 184 -0.02 -16.15 3.94
C SER A 184 -0.85 -17.43 3.88
N VAL A 185 -1.73 -17.50 2.90
CA VAL A 185 -2.59 -18.65 2.61
C VAL A 185 -2.85 -18.75 1.10
N PRO A 186 -3.28 -19.90 0.57
CA PRO A 186 -3.75 -20.00 -0.80
C PRO A 186 -4.77 -18.90 -1.15
N ALA A 187 -4.70 -18.36 -2.36
CA ALA A 187 -5.48 -17.19 -2.77
C ALA A 187 -7.00 -17.36 -2.57
N ASP A 188 -7.52 -18.57 -2.79
CA ASP A 188 -8.93 -18.94 -2.59
C ASP A 188 -9.34 -19.00 -1.11
N GLN A 189 -8.39 -19.07 -0.18
CA GLN A 189 -8.65 -19.10 1.27
C GLN A 189 -8.44 -17.74 1.94
N LEU A 190 -7.89 -16.76 1.23
CA LEU A 190 -7.49 -15.48 1.81
C LEU A 190 -8.67 -14.71 2.43
N GLU A 191 -9.82 -14.63 1.74
CA GLU A 191 -10.99 -13.93 2.25
C GLU A 191 -11.53 -14.59 3.53
N ALA A 192 -11.61 -15.92 3.54
CA ALA A 192 -12.06 -16.68 4.70
C ALA A 192 -11.13 -16.45 5.90
N LYS A 193 -9.82 -16.45 5.68
CA LYS A 193 -8.81 -16.19 6.71
C LYS A 193 -8.92 -14.79 7.30
N VAL A 194 -9.05 -13.77 6.46
CA VAL A 194 -9.21 -12.39 6.91
C VAL A 194 -10.50 -12.20 7.71
N LEU A 195 -11.62 -12.78 7.26
CA LEU A 195 -12.90 -12.72 7.97
C LEU A 195 -12.86 -13.47 9.29
N GLU A 196 -12.17 -14.60 9.38
CA GLU A 196 -11.92 -15.31 10.63
C GLU A 196 -11.26 -14.39 11.66
N VAL A 197 -10.16 -13.72 11.25
CA VAL A 197 -9.43 -12.83 12.14
C VAL A 197 -10.25 -11.60 12.52
N ALA A 198 -10.94 -10.98 11.57
CA ALA A 198 -11.82 -9.85 11.84
C ALA A 198 -12.89 -10.18 12.88
N LYS A 199 -13.56 -11.35 12.77
CA LYS A 199 -14.54 -11.84 13.75
C LYS A 199 -13.93 -12.09 15.13
N ARG A 200 -12.69 -12.57 15.20
CA ARG A 200 -11.99 -12.74 16.49
C ARG A 200 -11.73 -11.38 17.16
N ILE A 201 -11.34 -10.36 16.40
CA ILE A 201 -11.15 -9.00 16.92
C ILE A 201 -12.48 -8.41 17.39
N VAL A 202 -13.57 -8.60 16.64
CA VAL A 202 -14.93 -8.18 17.07
C VAL A 202 -15.33 -8.79 18.43
N GLY A 203 -14.88 -9.99 18.74
CA GLY A 203 -15.11 -10.65 20.03
C GLY A 203 -14.36 -10.04 21.22
N VAL A 204 -13.35 -9.19 20.99
CA VAL A 204 -12.62 -8.50 22.08
C VAL A 204 -13.34 -7.19 22.43
N PRO A 205 -13.46 -6.77 23.69
CA PRO A 205 -14.06 -5.47 24.05
C PRO A 205 -13.42 -4.29 23.29
N ALA A 206 -14.25 -3.35 22.79
CA ALA A 206 -13.80 -2.28 21.89
C ALA A 206 -12.70 -1.39 22.47
N ASP A 207 -12.88 -1.00 23.72
CA ASP A 207 -11.96 -0.17 24.49
C ASP A 207 -10.58 -0.85 24.64
N LEU A 208 -10.57 -2.16 24.88
CA LEU A 208 -9.31 -2.91 24.96
C LEU A 208 -8.62 -3.03 23.61
N VAL A 209 -9.35 -3.25 22.51
CA VAL A 209 -8.78 -3.28 21.16
C VAL A 209 -8.09 -1.95 20.86
N GLN A 210 -8.76 -0.83 21.13
CA GLN A 210 -8.23 0.51 20.89
C GLN A 210 -6.96 0.79 21.69
N ILE A 211 -6.97 0.47 22.99
CA ILE A 211 -5.79 0.67 23.85
C ILE A 211 -4.63 -0.20 23.38
N ASN A 212 -4.89 -1.50 23.12
CA ASN A 212 -3.85 -2.43 22.69
C ASN A 212 -3.24 -2.04 21.34
N LYS A 213 -4.05 -1.58 20.36
CA LYS A 213 -3.54 -1.02 19.10
C LYS A 213 -2.58 0.14 19.39
N ARG A 214 -2.99 1.10 20.21
CA ARG A 214 -2.18 2.29 20.55
C ARG A 214 -0.88 1.91 21.26
N VAL A 215 -0.91 0.93 22.16
CA VAL A 215 0.31 0.46 22.86
C VAL A 215 1.35 -0.03 21.87
N VAL A 216 0.96 -0.85 20.90
CA VAL A 216 1.89 -1.38 19.89
C VAL A 216 2.46 -0.24 19.02
N HIS A 217 1.60 0.63 18.48
CA HIS A 217 2.06 1.76 17.66
C HIS A 217 2.99 2.68 18.45
N ARG A 218 2.64 3.00 19.69
CA ARG A 218 3.45 3.89 20.50
C ARG A 218 4.84 3.31 20.82
N GLN A 219 4.94 2.00 21.02
CA GLN A 219 6.25 1.35 21.16
C GLN A 219 7.08 1.47 19.90
N MET A 220 6.50 1.25 18.72
CA MET A 220 7.19 1.42 17.44
C MET A 220 7.64 2.87 17.21
N GLU A 221 6.84 3.85 17.61
CA GLU A 221 7.21 5.28 17.55
C GLU A 221 8.39 5.61 18.50
N ILE A 222 8.35 5.10 19.72
CA ILE A 222 9.45 5.28 20.70
C ILE A 222 10.75 4.66 20.17
N MET A 223 10.67 3.53 19.47
CA MET A 223 11.82 2.91 18.82
C MET A 223 12.34 3.73 17.63
N GLY A 224 11.61 4.75 17.17
CA GLY A 224 12.06 5.68 16.13
C GLY A 224 11.44 5.46 14.74
N LEU A 225 10.46 4.56 14.58
CA LEU A 225 9.86 4.25 13.28
C LEU A 225 9.33 5.51 12.58
N HIS A 226 8.54 6.32 13.26
CA HIS A 226 7.95 7.54 12.68
C HIS A 226 9.03 8.55 12.25
N THR A 227 10.06 8.73 13.08
CA THR A 227 11.20 9.61 12.76
C THR A 227 11.99 9.07 11.56
N GLY A 228 12.21 7.76 11.50
CA GLY A 228 12.89 7.12 10.39
C GLY A 228 12.13 7.27 9.06
N ILE A 229 10.80 7.09 9.08
CA ILE A 229 9.95 7.30 7.90
C ILE A 229 10.02 8.76 7.43
N ARG A 230 9.95 9.74 8.33
CA ARG A 230 10.07 11.17 7.99
C ARG A 230 11.42 11.50 7.37
N ALA A 231 12.51 11.01 7.95
CA ALA A 231 13.85 11.18 7.38
C ALA A 231 13.94 10.57 5.97
N GLY A 232 13.33 9.40 5.75
CA GLY A 232 13.22 8.79 4.45
C GLY A 232 12.45 9.64 3.45
N SER A 233 11.33 10.26 3.85
CA SER A 233 10.56 11.18 3.01
C SER A 233 11.38 12.38 2.54
N GLU A 234 12.28 12.89 3.38
CA GLU A 234 13.19 13.99 3.02
C GLU A 234 14.22 13.52 1.97
N LEU A 235 14.74 12.30 2.12
CA LEU A 235 15.63 11.70 1.10
C LEU A 235 14.89 11.43 -0.21
N CYS A 236 13.62 11.03 -0.17
CA CYS A 236 12.79 10.92 -1.36
C CYS A 236 12.63 12.28 -2.06
N ALA A 237 12.43 13.36 -1.31
CA ALA A 237 12.39 14.71 -1.86
C ALA A 237 13.66 15.06 -2.64
N LEU A 238 14.84 14.73 -2.10
CA LEU A 238 16.11 14.86 -2.83
C LEU A 238 16.17 13.93 -4.06
N GLY A 239 15.57 12.75 -3.96
CA GLY A 239 15.46 11.80 -5.06
C GLY A 239 14.72 12.35 -6.28
N THR A 240 13.80 13.31 -6.09
CA THR A 240 13.09 13.95 -7.22
C THR A 240 13.99 14.76 -8.15
N HIS A 241 15.16 15.16 -7.70
CA HIS A 241 16.15 15.89 -8.49
C HIS A 241 17.16 14.97 -9.21
N GLN A 242 17.05 13.65 -9.05
CA GLN A 242 17.96 12.71 -9.68
C GLN A 242 17.75 12.60 -11.20
N LYS A 243 18.86 12.48 -11.93
CA LYS A 243 18.87 12.34 -13.39
C LYS A 243 18.02 11.14 -13.85
N SER A 244 18.10 10.02 -13.14
CA SER A 244 17.36 8.79 -13.46
C SER A 244 15.84 8.99 -13.46
N LEU A 245 15.30 9.77 -12.52
CA LEU A 245 13.87 10.10 -12.50
C LEU A 245 13.49 10.95 -13.72
N HIS A 246 14.27 11.98 -14.03
CA HIS A 246 14.00 12.83 -15.19
C HIS A 246 14.06 12.06 -16.51
N GLU A 247 15.02 11.14 -16.65
CA GLU A 247 15.14 10.25 -17.81
C GLU A 247 13.95 9.30 -17.91
N PHE A 248 13.49 8.72 -16.79
CA PHE A 248 12.31 7.86 -16.78
C PHE A 248 11.04 8.62 -17.17
N MET A 249 10.85 9.83 -16.64
CA MET A 249 9.72 10.69 -17.01
C MET A 249 9.76 11.11 -18.49
N ALA A 250 10.96 11.33 -19.05
CA ALA A 250 11.12 11.56 -20.48
C ALA A 250 10.71 10.34 -21.31
N ARG A 251 11.11 9.13 -20.91
CA ARG A 251 10.69 7.87 -21.59
C ARG A 251 9.17 7.67 -21.53
N ILE A 252 8.50 8.04 -20.43
CA ILE A 252 7.03 8.00 -20.37
C ILE A 252 6.43 8.92 -21.43
N ARG A 253 6.97 10.13 -21.63
CA ARG A 253 6.47 11.07 -22.64
C ARG A 253 6.71 10.55 -24.08
N GLU A 254 7.83 9.89 -24.32
CA GLU A 254 8.23 9.40 -25.65
C GLU A 254 7.51 8.09 -26.03
N ARG A 255 7.37 7.14 -25.09
CA ARG A 255 6.94 5.75 -25.36
C ARG A 255 5.63 5.36 -24.68
N GLY A 256 5.04 6.28 -23.95
CA GLY A 256 3.91 6.01 -23.06
C GLY A 256 4.33 5.23 -21.81
N LEU A 257 3.47 5.23 -20.80
CA LEU A 257 3.74 4.58 -19.51
C LEU A 257 4.05 3.09 -19.66
N THR A 258 3.28 2.37 -20.49
CA THR A 258 3.47 0.93 -20.68
C THR A 258 4.85 0.61 -21.28
N GLY A 259 5.27 1.34 -22.31
CA GLY A 259 6.58 1.16 -22.94
C GLY A 259 7.74 1.47 -22.00
N ALA A 260 7.64 2.57 -21.24
CA ALA A 260 8.66 2.95 -20.26
C ALA A 260 8.82 1.91 -19.14
N LEU A 261 7.70 1.36 -18.64
CA LEU A 261 7.74 0.30 -17.62
C LEU A 261 8.28 -1.03 -18.15
N GLN A 262 7.94 -1.40 -19.39
CA GLN A 262 8.50 -2.59 -20.02
C GLN A 262 10.02 -2.48 -20.20
N GLU A 263 10.52 -1.34 -20.65
CA GLU A 263 11.96 -1.10 -20.78
C GLU A 263 12.67 -1.13 -19.42
N ARG A 264 12.06 -0.54 -18.39
CA ARG A 264 12.59 -0.59 -17.01
C ARG A 264 12.75 -2.01 -16.49
N ASP A 265 11.72 -2.85 -16.70
CA ASP A 265 11.64 -4.18 -16.08
C ASP A 265 12.29 -5.27 -16.94
N ALA A 266 12.54 -5.01 -18.23
CA ALA A 266 13.13 -5.98 -19.16
C ALA A 266 14.47 -6.60 -18.68
N PRO A 267 15.42 -5.83 -18.10
CA PRO A 267 16.67 -6.40 -17.61
C PRO A 267 16.50 -7.38 -16.44
N PHE A 268 15.38 -7.32 -15.73
CA PHE A 268 15.09 -8.11 -14.53
C PHE A 268 14.19 -9.31 -14.83
N ALA A 269 13.62 -9.39 -16.03
CA ALA A 269 12.71 -10.44 -16.48
C ALA A 269 11.51 -10.69 -15.52
N ASP A 270 11.02 -9.63 -14.88
CA ASP A 270 9.94 -9.68 -13.90
C ASP A 270 8.71 -8.82 -14.30
N TYR A 271 7.67 -8.81 -13.48
CA TYR A 271 6.41 -8.08 -13.60
C TYR A 271 5.71 -8.24 -14.95
N ARG A 272 6.07 -7.46 -15.98
CA ARG A 272 5.37 -7.44 -17.28
C ARG A 272 5.87 -8.45 -18.29
N THR A 273 7.04 -9.03 -18.07
CA THR A 273 7.61 -10.01 -19.01
C THR A 273 6.92 -11.37 -18.91
N ASN A 274 6.27 -11.69 -17.80
CA ASN A 274 5.57 -12.96 -17.54
C ASN A 274 4.09 -12.98 -18.00
N THR A 275 3.53 -11.89 -18.51
CA THR A 275 2.12 -11.82 -18.93
C THR A 275 1.80 -12.50 -20.25
N LYS A 276 2.78 -13.10 -20.95
CA LYS A 276 2.56 -13.83 -22.20
C LYS A 276 2.40 -15.36 -22.06
N LYS A 277 2.32 -15.89 -20.84
CA LYS A 277 2.13 -17.35 -20.61
C LYS A 277 0.76 -17.76 -20.08
N ALA A 278 -0.21 -16.84 -20.05
CA ALA A 278 -1.55 -17.14 -19.55
C ALA A 278 -2.62 -17.27 -20.67
N ASP A 279 -2.22 -17.17 -21.94
CA ASP A 279 -3.14 -17.26 -23.09
C ASP A 279 -2.69 -18.31 -24.14
N ASP A 280 -2.17 -19.47 -23.70
CA ASP A 280 -2.02 -20.66 -24.51
C ASP A 280 -2.67 -21.88 -23.84
#